data_cf6b5e75e77dfe7f0ea9b33eae4256e5
#
_entry.id   cf6b5e75e77dfe7f0ea9b33eae4256e5
#
_cell.length_a   1.000
_cell.length_b   1.000
_cell.length_c   1.000
_cell.angle_alpha   90.00
_cell.angle_beta   90.00
_cell.angle_gamma   90.00
#
_symmetry.space_group_name_H-M   'P 1'
#
loop_
_entity.id
_entity.type
_entity.pdbx_description
1 polymer ?
#
loop_
_entity_poly.entity_id
_entity_poly.type
_entity_poly.pdbx_seq_one_letter_code
_entity_poly.pdbx_strand_id
1 'polypeptide(L)'
;MTVANIQEDFLLICLLCNKSCRENIMWGSFRMAKDKKQSRPKAETPKGFRDYFDQEVSERYEMLQKVASVYHHHGFDALETSAVENVDALGKFLPDVDRPNDGVFAWQEDDNSWLALRYDLTAPLARVYAQYRNELPNPYRRYAMGPVWRNEKPGPGRFRQFYQCDADTIGAPNVVADAEVCAMLADALEEVGIPSGDYMVRINNRKILNGVLELIGLDDQTKRLEVLRVIDKFDKVGVSGVAELLSVGRLDASGAYIDG
;
A
#
# COMPACT_ATOMS: atom_id res chain seq x y z
N MET A 1 -25.24 26.64 -9.21
CA MET A 1 -25.10 26.44 -10.66
C MET A 1 -25.74 25.11 -11.00
N THR A 2 -26.74 25.13 -11.81
CA THR A 2 -27.78 24.15 -12.08
C THR A 2 -27.25 22.98 -12.90
N VAL A 3 -27.50 21.74 -12.45
CA VAL A 3 -27.28 20.53 -13.24
C VAL A 3 -28.35 20.50 -14.33
N ALA A 4 -27.96 20.73 -15.58
CA ALA A 4 -28.84 20.67 -16.72
C ALA A 4 -29.06 19.21 -17.18
N ASN A 5 -30.31 18.89 -17.40
CA ASN A 5 -30.89 17.66 -17.91
C ASN A 5 -30.18 17.10 -19.17
N ILE A 6 -29.63 15.89 -19.04
CA ILE A 6 -29.19 15.04 -20.17
C ILE A 6 -30.28 13.99 -20.45
N GLN A 7 -31.52 14.40 -20.63
CA GLN A 7 -32.62 13.47 -20.89
C GLN A 7 -33.45 13.76 -22.15
N GLU A 8 -33.12 14.82 -22.89
CA GLU A 8 -33.94 15.18 -24.08
C GLU A 8 -33.33 14.83 -25.46
N ASP A 9 -32.05 14.46 -25.56
CA ASP A 9 -31.41 14.20 -26.85
C ASP A 9 -31.54 12.76 -27.38
N PHE A 10 -32.11 11.83 -26.63
CA PHE A 10 -32.35 10.44 -27.09
C PHE A 10 -33.67 10.22 -27.81
N LEU A 11 -34.58 11.18 -27.85
CA LEU A 11 -35.90 11.03 -28.50
C LEU A 11 -35.94 11.50 -29.97
N LEU A 12 -34.90 12.19 -30.45
CA LEU A 12 -34.92 12.76 -31.81
C LEU A 12 -34.34 11.86 -32.90
N ILE A 13 -33.67 10.76 -32.54
CA ILE A 13 -33.11 9.82 -33.54
C ILE A 13 -34.08 8.73 -33.98
N CYS A 14 -35.20 8.55 -33.28
CA CYS A 14 -36.18 7.52 -33.61
C CYS A 14 -37.28 7.97 -34.61
N LEU A 15 -37.32 9.23 -35.04
CA LEU A 15 -38.39 9.77 -35.92
C LEU A 15 -38.03 9.91 -37.39
N LEU A 16 -36.84 9.54 -37.84
CA LEU A 16 -36.39 9.66 -39.23
C LEU A 16 -36.26 8.33 -39.97
N CYS A 17 -36.82 7.22 -39.48
CA CYS A 17 -36.91 5.99 -40.24
C CYS A 17 -38.27 5.93 -40.96
N ASN A 18 -38.28 6.51 -42.16
CA ASN A 18 -39.46 6.66 -43.00
C ASN A 18 -39.84 5.35 -43.68
N LYS A 19 -41.14 5.05 -43.62
CA LYS A 19 -41.98 4.19 -44.47
C LYS A 19 -41.32 3.70 -45.77
N SER A 20 -40.68 2.52 -45.74
CA SER A 20 -40.55 1.67 -46.91
C SER A 20 -39.96 0.31 -46.59
N CYS A 21 -40.63 -0.48 -45.79
CA CYS A 21 -40.40 -1.94 -45.70
C CYS A 21 -41.62 -2.62 -45.02
N ARG A 22 -42.78 -2.49 -45.66
CA ARG A 22 -43.89 -3.39 -45.42
C ARG A 22 -44.08 -4.14 -46.70
N GLU A 23 -43.52 -5.31 -46.81
CA GLU A 23 -44.05 -6.45 -47.56
C GLU A 23 -43.00 -7.56 -47.56
N ASN A 24 -43.37 -8.72 -47.11
CA ASN A 24 -42.67 -10.00 -47.11
C ASN A 24 -41.86 -10.36 -45.86
N ILE A 25 -42.57 -10.68 -44.78
CA ILE A 25 -42.03 -11.59 -43.76
C ILE A 25 -43.06 -12.71 -43.52
N MET A 26 -42.74 -13.91 -44.03
CA MET A 26 -43.40 -15.17 -43.70
C MET A 26 -43.29 -15.41 -42.19
N TRP A 27 -44.38 -15.79 -41.58
CA TRP A 27 -44.51 -16.16 -40.18
C TRP A 27 -43.73 -17.46 -39.86
N GLY A 28 -42.46 -17.36 -39.61
CA GLY A 28 -41.71 -18.38 -38.91
C GLY A 28 -41.80 -18.10 -37.40
N SER A 29 -42.31 -19.06 -36.63
CA SER A 29 -42.46 -18.98 -35.18
C SER A 29 -41.05 -18.91 -34.56
N PHE A 30 -40.47 -17.71 -34.42
CA PHE A 30 -39.28 -17.49 -33.63
C PHE A 30 -39.69 -17.57 -32.15
N ARG A 31 -39.34 -18.67 -31.47
CA ARG A 31 -39.29 -18.71 -30.01
C ARG A 31 -38.22 -17.72 -29.57
N MET A 32 -38.65 -16.55 -29.12
CA MET A 32 -37.74 -15.60 -28.44
C MET A 32 -37.11 -16.34 -27.26
N ALA A 33 -35.79 -16.54 -27.33
CA ALA A 33 -35.02 -16.94 -26.17
C ALA A 33 -35.28 -15.90 -25.08
N LYS A 34 -35.71 -16.34 -23.90
CA LYS A 34 -35.88 -15.45 -22.75
C LYS A 34 -34.50 -14.82 -22.48
N ASP A 35 -34.42 -13.52 -22.75
CA ASP A 35 -33.24 -12.73 -22.33
C ASP A 35 -32.98 -13.02 -20.85
N LYS A 36 -31.83 -13.61 -20.58
CA LYS A 36 -31.36 -13.73 -19.20
C LYS A 36 -31.21 -12.30 -18.68
N LYS A 37 -32.10 -11.91 -17.75
CA LYS A 37 -31.98 -10.65 -17.03
C LYS A 37 -30.53 -10.51 -16.56
N GLN A 38 -29.79 -9.60 -17.17
CA GLN A 38 -28.43 -9.29 -16.76
C GLN A 38 -28.51 -8.84 -15.30
N SER A 39 -27.90 -9.59 -14.38
CA SER A 39 -27.92 -9.24 -12.97
C SER A 39 -27.22 -7.89 -12.82
N ARG A 40 -27.86 -6.94 -12.16
CA ARG A 40 -27.22 -5.65 -11.85
C ARG A 40 -25.94 -5.93 -11.06
N PRO A 41 -24.85 -5.23 -11.36
CA PRO A 41 -23.63 -5.37 -10.57
C PRO A 41 -23.92 -4.99 -9.11
N LYS A 42 -23.29 -5.68 -8.18
CA LYS A 42 -23.41 -5.34 -6.77
C LYS A 42 -22.73 -4.00 -6.52
N ALA A 43 -23.38 -3.11 -5.77
CA ALA A 43 -22.82 -1.84 -5.31
C ALA A 43 -22.02 -2.08 -4.03
N GLU A 44 -20.84 -2.64 -4.17
CA GLU A 44 -19.92 -2.99 -3.06
C GLU A 44 -18.53 -2.49 -3.38
N THR A 45 -17.81 -1.98 -2.35
CA THR A 45 -16.36 -1.70 -2.49
C THR A 45 -15.59 -3.02 -2.66
N PRO A 46 -14.47 -3.03 -3.39
CA PRO A 46 -13.61 -4.19 -3.49
C PRO A 46 -13.11 -4.65 -2.11
N LYS A 47 -12.89 -5.95 -1.95
CA LYS A 47 -12.42 -6.53 -0.69
C LYS A 47 -11.09 -5.90 -0.23
N GLY A 48 -11.09 -5.38 1.00
CA GLY A 48 -9.92 -4.70 1.59
C GLY A 48 -9.86 -3.21 1.31
N PHE A 49 -10.87 -2.65 0.65
CA PHE A 49 -11.06 -1.21 0.47
C PHE A 49 -12.29 -0.75 1.27
N ARG A 50 -12.34 0.52 1.63
CA ARG A 50 -13.50 1.13 2.28
C ARG A 50 -13.64 2.58 1.85
N ASP A 51 -14.88 3.06 1.90
CA ASP A 51 -15.20 4.48 1.78
C ASP A 51 -15.18 5.13 3.16
N TYR A 52 -14.93 6.41 3.20
CA TYR A 52 -14.92 7.25 4.40
C TYR A 52 -15.89 8.39 4.19
N PHE A 53 -16.65 8.76 5.23
CA PHE A 53 -17.71 9.76 5.13
C PHE A 53 -17.57 10.83 6.20
N ASP A 54 -18.03 12.02 5.89
CA ASP A 54 -18.29 13.14 6.80
C ASP A 54 -17.17 13.36 7.83
N GLN A 55 -17.47 13.09 9.09
CA GLN A 55 -16.59 13.33 10.23
C GLN A 55 -15.28 12.53 10.14
N GLU A 56 -15.31 11.27 9.72
CA GLU A 56 -14.08 10.46 9.55
C GLU A 56 -13.08 11.12 8.58
N VAL A 57 -13.59 11.77 7.53
CA VAL A 57 -12.74 12.48 6.56
C VAL A 57 -12.14 13.72 7.20
N SER A 58 -12.96 14.52 7.90
CA SER A 58 -12.51 15.76 8.56
C SER A 58 -11.47 15.47 9.64
N GLU A 59 -11.73 14.52 10.52
CA GLU A 59 -10.81 14.11 11.59
C GLU A 59 -9.47 13.61 11.03
N ARG A 60 -9.51 12.84 9.92
CA ARG A 60 -8.28 12.40 9.26
C ARG A 60 -7.49 13.58 8.71
N TYR A 61 -8.15 14.57 8.08
CA TYR A 61 -7.48 15.77 7.59
C TYR A 61 -6.83 16.56 8.73
N GLU A 62 -7.52 16.77 9.84
CA GLU A 62 -6.97 17.43 11.01
C GLU A 62 -5.75 16.69 11.57
N MET A 63 -5.83 15.38 11.71
CA MET A 63 -4.71 14.54 12.14
C MET A 63 -3.51 14.68 11.21
N LEU A 64 -3.71 14.62 9.89
CA LEU A 64 -2.64 14.76 8.91
C LEU A 64 -1.98 16.14 8.99
N GLN A 65 -2.77 17.22 9.19
CA GLN A 65 -2.23 18.57 9.36
C GLN A 65 -1.37 18.71 10.63
N LYS A 66 -1.78 18.12 11.74
CA LYS A 66 -1.00 18.07 12.99
C LYS A 66 0.33 17.36 12.78
N VAL A 67 0.33 16.17 12.17
CA VAL A 67 1.56 15.44 11.87
C VAL A 67 2.46 16.23 10.91
N ALA A 68 1.89 16.84 9.86
CA ALA A 68 2.64 17.68 8.93
C ALA A 68 3.32 18.87 9.63
N SER A 69 2.61 19.51 10.57
CA SER A 69 3.15 20.62 11.37
C SER A 69 4.38 20.18 12.17
N VAL A 70 4.34 19.01 12.82
CA VAL A 70 5.47 18.47 13.56
C VAL A 70 6.67 18.23 12.61
N TYR A 71 6.45 17.58 11.47
CA TYR A 71 7.52 17.34 10.49
C TYR A 71 8.14 18.64 9.99
N HIS A 72 7.32 19.63 9.73
CA HIS A 72 7.79 20.94 9.29
C HIS A 72 8.60 21.65 10.39
N HIS A 73 8.19 21.60 11.67
CA HIS A 73 8.95 22.14 12.80
C HIS A 73 10.30 21.49 12.98
N HIS A 74 10.41 20.20 12.65
CA HIS A 74 11.70 19.48 12.62
C HIS A 74 12.52 19.77 11.35
N GLY A 75 12.08 20.66 10.45
CA GLY A 75 12.80 21.08 9.24
C GLY A 75 12.74 20.08 8.10
N PHE A 76 11.66 19.34 7.99
CA PHE A 76 11.38 18.50 6.83
C PHE A 76 10.49 19.24 5.84
N ASP A 77 10.81 19.19 4.56
CA ASP A 77 10.03 19.77 3.48
C ASP A 77 9.03 18.78 2.90
N ALA A 78 7.88 19.28 2.47
CA ALA A 78 6.86 18.45 1.86
C ALA A 78 7.31 17.94 0.49
N LEU A 79 7.11 16.64 0.23
CA LEU A 79 7.26 16.03 -1.10
C LEU A 79 5.99 15.27 -1.45
N GLU A 80 5.43 15.57 -2.60
CA GLU A 80 4.33 14.80 -3.18
C GLU A 80 4.81 14.11 -4.46
N THR A 81 4.61 12.81 -4.56
CA THR A 81 5.01 11.97 -5.69
C THR A 81 3.78 11.35 -6.36
N SER A 82 3.96 10.84 -7.58
CA SER A 82 2.91 10.11 -8.29
C SER A 82 2.41 8.90 -7.47
N ALA A 83 1.11 8.62 -7.58
CA ALA A 83 0.53 7.39 -7.05
C ALA A 83 0.90 6.16 -7.88
N VAL A 84 1.27 6.38 -9.14
CA VAL A 84 1.68 5.36 -10.11
C VAL A 84 3.17 5.52 -10.38
N GLU A 85 3.90 4.44 -10.30
CA GLU A 85 5.34 4.37 -10.57
C GLU A 85 5.65 3.28 -11.59
N ASN A 86 6.76 3.42 -12.30
CA ASN A 86 7.30 2.33 -13.08
C ASN A 86 7.73 1.19 -12.14
N VAL A 87 7.40 -0.04 -12.48
CA VAL A 87 7.72 -1.22 -11.66
C VAL A 87 9.22 -1.32 -11.40
N ASP A 88 10.05 -0.98 -12.38
CA ASP A 88 11.52 -0.95 -12.25
C ASP A 88 12.01 0.01 -11.14
N ALA A 89 11.25 1.07 -10.84
CA ALA A 89 11.57 1.99 -9.76
C ALA A 89 11.22 1.46 -8.37
N LEU A 90 10.38 0.43 -8.27
CA LEU A 90 9.99 -0.20 -7.00
C LEU A 90 11.04 -1.17 -6.47
N GLY A 91 12.05 -1.53 -7.26
CA GLY A 91 13.16 -2.39 -6.87
C GLY A 91 12.68 -3.81 -6.50
N LYS A 92 12.97 -4.24 -5.26
CA LYS A 92 12.61 -5.58 -4.76
C LYS A 92 11.11 -5.88 -4.65
N PHE A 93 10.26 -4.91 -4.90
CA PHE A 93 8.80 -5.07 -4.99
C PHE A 93 8.34 -5.33 -6.43
N LEU A 94 9.28 -5.67 -7.33
CA LEU A 94 8.97 -6.13 -8.67
C LEU A 94 8.01 -7.30 -8.61
N PRO A 95 6.94 -7.30 -9.43
CA PRO A 95 6.07 -8.46 -9.57
C PRO A 95 6.92 -9.67 -10.01
N ASP A 96 6.74 -10.78 -9.32
CA ASP A 96 7.27 -12.05 -9.79
C ASP A 96 6.65 -12.37 -11.16
N VAL A 97 7.45 -12.87 -12.10
CA VAL A 97 6.96 -13.27 -13.43
C VAL A 97 5.80 -14.28 -13.31
N ASP A 98 5.87 -15.17 -12.30
CA ASP A 98 4.82 -16.14 -12.02
C ASP A 98 3.64 -15.58 -11.23
N ARG A 99 3.83 -14.45 -10.50
CA ARG A 99 2.83 -13.79 -9.67
C ARG A 99 2.94 -12.26 -9.75
N PRO A 100 2.62 -11.68 -10.91
CA PRO A 100 2.87 -10.26 -11.18
C PRO A 100 2.18 -9.28 -10.20
N ASN A 101 1.18 -9.75 -9.46
CA ASN A 101 0.42 -8.94 -8.48
C ASN A 101 0.65 -9.41 -7.03
N ASP A 102 1.68 -10.20 -6.73
CA ASP A 102 1.94 -10.61 -5.35
C ASP A 102 2.49 -9.43 -4.54
N GLY A 103 1.68 -8.95 -3.62
CA GLY A 103 1.97 -7.80 -2.76
C GLY A 103 1.79 -6.42 -3.40
N VAL A 104 1.70 -6.29 -4.73
CA VAL A 104 1.65 -5.02 -5.46
C VAL A 104 0.48 -5.03 -6.45
N PHE A 105 -0.18 -3.89 -6.67
CA PHE A 105 -1.12 -3.71 -7.77
C PHE A 105 -0.37 -3.20 -8.99
N ALA A 106 -0.12 -4.08 -9.96
CA ALA A 106 0.61 -3.77 -11.17
C ALA A 106 -0.17 -4.18 -12.42
N TRP A 107 0.09 -3.48 -13.53
CA TRP A 107 -0.48 -3.76 -14.85
C TRP A 107 0.53 -3.40 -15.94
N GLN A 108 0.29 -3.93 -17.13
CA GLN A 108 1.12 -3.66 -18.29
C GLN A 108 0.41 -2.68 -19.21
N GLU A 109 1.13 -1.67 -19.72
CA GLU A 109 0.68 -0.73 -20.71
C GLU A 109 0.83 -1.29 -22.15
N ASP A 110 0.27 -0.60 -23.13
CA ASP A 110 0.30 -1.02 -24.53
C ASP A 110 1.72 -1.09 -25.13
N ASP A 111 2.66 -0.33 -24.58
CA ASP A 111 4.08 -0.34 -24.94
C ASP A 111 4.90 -1.42 -24.25
N ASN A 112 4.25 -2.32 -23.52
CA ASN A 112 4.82 -3.36 -22.67
C ASN A 112 5.56 -2.87 -21.42
N SER A 113 5.51 -1.60 -21.09
CA SER A 113 6.00 -1.11 -19.80
C SER A 113 5.11 -1.58 -18.66
N TRP A 114 5.70 -1.85 -17.49
CA TRP A 114 4.96 -2.22 -16.30
C TRP A 114 4.81 -1.04 -15.36
N LEU A 115 3.58 -0.72 -15.01
CA LEU A 115 3.21 0.29 -14.02
C LEU A 115 2.63 -0.38 -12.77
N ALA A 116 2.76 0.30 -11.64
CA ALA A 116 2.19 -0.16 -10.38
C ALA A 116 1.72 1.00 -9.52
N LEU A 117 0.72 0.74 -8.67
CA LEU A 117 0.42 1.63 -7.57
C LEU A 117 1.54 1.56 -6.54
N ARG A 118 1.97 2.72 -6.03
CA ARG A 118 3.00 2.81 -5.00
C ARG A 118 2.62 2.00 -3.77
N TYR A 119 3.55 1.17 -3.32
CA TYR A 119 3.41 0.29 -2.17
C TYR A 119 3.71 1.01 -0.85
N ASP A 120 4.61 1.99 -0.90
CA ASP A 120 5.04 2.88 0.17
C ASP A 120 5.36 4.27 -0.39
N LEU A 121 5.86 5.16 0.45
CA LEU A 121 6.33 6.49 0.04
C LEU A 121 7.86 6.58 -0.06
N THR A 122 8.59 5.53 0.32
CA THR A 122 10.06 5.48 0.32
C THR A 122 10.63 5.11 -1.05
N ALA A 123 10.04 4.16 -1.78
CA ALA A 123 10.47 3.83 -3.13
C ALA A 123 10.34 5.03 -4.10
N PRO A 124 9.20 5.77 -4.13
CA PRO A 124 9.10 7.03 -4.86
C PRO A 124 10.15 8.07 -4.47
N LEU A 125 10.48 8.19 -3.17
CA LEU A 125 11.57 9.07 -2.72
C LEU A 125 12.91 8.66 -3.32
N ALA A 126 13.24 7.37 -3.32
CA ALA A 126 14.50 6.87 -3.89
C ALA A 126 14.62 7.24 -5.38
N ARG A 127 13.53 7.12 -6.16
CA ARG A 127 13.47 7.58 -7.56
C ARG A 127 13.67 9.08 -7.68
N VAL A 128 12.95 9.88 -6.89
CA VAL A 128 13.09 11.35 -6.90
C VAL A 128 14.53 11.76 -6.58
N TYR A 129 15.11 11.16 -5.54
CA TYR A 129 16.48 11.46 -5.15
C TYR A 129 17.50 11.07 -6.24
N ALA A 130 17.31 9.93 -6.90
CA ALA A 130 18.15 9.52 -8.03
C ALA A 130 18.01 10.47 -9.22
N GLN A 131 16.80 10.93 -9.53
CA GLN A 131 16.49 11.81 -10.65
C GLN A 131 17.02 13.23 -10.46
N TYR A 132 16.89 13.78 -9.25
CA TYR A 132 17.18 15.19 -8.92
C TYR A 132 18.36 15.37 -7.95
N ARG A 133 19.21 14.35 -7.78
CA ARG A 133 20.29 14.32 -6.78
C ARG A 133 21.24 15.52 -6.82
N ASN A 134 21.42 16.15 -7.97
CA ASN A 134 22.30 17.31 -8.16
C ASN A 134 21.61 18.65 -7.84
N GLU A 135 20.28 18.63 -7.66
CA GLU A 135 19.46 19.79 -7.39
C GLU A 135 18.99 19.82 -5.92
N LEU A 136 18.91 18.63 -5.30
CA LEU A 136 18.45 18.47 -3.94
C LEU A 136 19.56 18.80 -2.92
N PRO A 137 19.20 19.36 -1.75
CA PRO A 137 20.15 19.61 -0.68
C PRO A 137 20.76 18.31 -0.13
N ASN A 138 21.91 18.42 0.52
CA ASN A 138 22.54 17.31 1.23
C ASN A 138 22.89 17.76 2.67
N PRO A 139 22.30 17.18 3.73
CA PRO A 139 21.28 16.12 3.68
C PRO A 139 19.95 16.60 3.11
N TYR A 140 19.23 15.70 2.43
CA TYR A 140 17.86 15.93 1.97
C TYR A 140 16.89 15.38 3.00
N ARG A 141 16.03 16.25 3.50
CA ARG A 141 15.04 15.97 4.55
C ARG A 141 13.64 16.25 3.98
N ARG A 142 12.84 15.22 3.87
CA ARG A 142 11.49 15.36 3.32
C ARG A 142 10.47 14.62 4.17
N TYR A 143 9.22 15.10 4.17
CA TYR A 143 8.08 14.30 4.55
C TYR A 143 7.12 14.10 3.39
N ALA A 144 6.40 13.01 3.40
CA ALA A 144 5.31 12.73 2.46
C ALA A 144 4.14 12.10 3.19
N MET A 145 2.94 12.43 2.75
CA MET A 145 1.70 11.86 3.28
C MET A 145 0.80 11.48 2.13
N GLY A 146 0.20 10.33 2.21
CA GLY A 146 -0.73 9.92 1.16
C GLY A 146 -1.13 8.46 1.22
N PRO A 147 -2.10 8.08 0.38
CA PRO A 147 -2.52 6.70 0.27
C PRO A 147 -1.45 5.85 -0.40
N VAL A 148 -1.33 4.63 0.09
CA VAL A 148 -0.52 3.56 -0.48
C VAL A 148 -1.37 2.30 -0.63
N TRP A 149 -0.93 1.39 -1.52
CA TRP A 149 -1.73 0.22 -1.89
C TRP A 149 -0.89 -1.04 -1.76
N ARG A 150 -1.43 -2.03 -1.02
CA ARG A 150 -0.79 -3.34 -0.84
C ARG A 150 -1.76 -4.44 -1.23
N ASN A 151 -1.39 -5.26 -2.21
CA ASN A 151 -2.21 -6.38 -2.66
C ASN A 151 -2.01 -7.60 -1.76
N GLU A 152 -2.20 -7.40 -0.46
CA GLU A 152 -2.09 -8.43 0.55
C GLU A 152 -3.47 -8.95 0.98
N LYS A 153 -3.50 -10.07 1.72
CA LYS A 153 -4.74 -10.60 2.29
C LYS A 153 -5.27 -9.62 3.35
N PRO A 154 -6.46 -9.03 3.15
CA PRO A 154 -7.02 -8.10 4.12
C PRO A 154 -7.52 -8.82 5.38
N GLY A 155 -7.52 -8.11 6.51
CA GLY A 155 -7.98 -8.59 7.80
C GLY A 155 -8.46 -7.44 8.69
N PRO A 156 -8.85 -7.71 9.95
CA PRO A 156 -9.20 -6.65 10.89
C PRO A 156 -8.08 -5.63 11.04
N GLY A 157 -8.39 -4.34 10.79
CA GLY A 157 -7.41 -3.26 10.81
C GLY A 157 -6.37 -3.27 9.67
N ARG A 158 -6.42 -4.24 8.74
CA ARG A 158 -5.48 -4.37 7.62
C ARG A 158 -6.21 -4.21 6.31
N PHE A 159 -6.10 -3.01 5.75
CA PHE A 159 -6.70 -2.64 4.47
C PHE A 159 -5.67 -2.75 3.34
N ARG A 160 -6.16 -2.85 2.11
CA ARG A 160 -5.34 -2.82 0.89
C ARG A 160 -4.99 -1.41 0.44
N GLN A 161 -5.73 -0.41 0.93
CA GLN A 161 -5.43 1.01 0.80
C GLN A 161 -5.42 1.63 2.20
N PHE A 162 -4.35 2.34 2.52
CA PHE A 162 -4.22 3.08 3.79
C PHE A 162 -3.30 4.28 3.60
N TYR A 163 -3.30 5.19 4.56
CA TYR A 163 -2.42 6.36 4.53
C TYR A 163 -1.11 6.07 5.26
N GLN A 164 -0.01 6.52 4.68
CA GLN A 164 1.29 6.64 5.35
C GLN A 164 1.61 8.12 5.59
N CYS A 165 2.36 8.36 6.66
CA CYS A 165 2.96 9.64 7.02
C CYS A 165 4.44 9.36 7.25
N ASP A 166 5.25 9.57 6.22
CA ASP A 166 6.67 9.21 6.21
C ASP A 166 7.52 10.46 6.29
N ALA A 167 8.59 10.41 7.10
CA ALA A 167 9.63 11.42 7.12
C ALA A 167 10.99 10.74 7.00
N ASP A 168 11.79 11.18 6.03
CA ASP A 168 13.06 10.57 5.69
C ASP A 168 14.17 11.61 5.58
N THR A 169 15.37 11.22 6.00
CA THR A 169 16.60 11.97 5.80
C THR A 169 17.56 11.15 4.95
N ILE A 170 18.01 11.70 3.83
CA ILE A 170 19.01 11.07 2.95
C ILE A 170 20.31 11.84 3.06
N GLY A 171 21.43 11.13 3.22
CA GLY A 171 22.77 11.73 3.24
C GLY A 171 23.24 12.22 4.62
N ALA A 172 22.52 11.91 5.70
CA ALA A 172 23.00 12.17 7.05
C ALA A 172 24.18 11.24 7.41
N PRO A 173 25.32 11.77 7.86
CA PRO A 173 26.54 10.96 8.05
C PRO A 173 26.57 10.19 9.37
N ASN A 174 25.65 10.42 10.29
CA ASN A 174 25.70 9.86 11.64
C ASN A 174 24.31 9.49 12.18
N VAL A 175 24.30 8.76 13.31
CA VAL A 175 23.09 8.24 13.98
C VAL A 175 22.23 9.31 14.67
N VAL A 176 22.63 10.57 14.65
CA VAL A 176 21.81 11.66 15.22
C VAL A 176 20.49 11.78 14.48
N ALA A 177 20.48 11.53 13.17
CA ALA A 177 19.26 11.50 12.37
C ALA A 177 18.28 10.41 12.84
N ASP A 178 18.77 9.24 13.27
CA ASP A 178 17.92 8.16 13.81
C ASP A 178 17.29 8.59 15.14
N ALA A 179 18.07 9.25 16.02
CA ALA A 179 17.55 9.78 17.29
C ALA A 179 16.50 10.88 17.07
N GLU A 180 16.73 11.75 16.09
CA GLU A 180 15.78 12.81 15.72
C GLU A 180 14.45 12.23 15.22
N VAL A 181 14.47 11.20 14.36
CA VAL A 181 13.26 10.53 13.89
C VAL A 181 12.47 9.91 15.07
N CYS A 182 13.16 9.35 16.06
CA CYS A 182 12.50 8.83 17.26
C CYS A 182 11.85 9.94 18.10
N ALA A 183 12.49 11.08 18.26
CA ALA A 183 11.94 12.25 18.95
C ALA A 183 10.72 12.80 18.18
N MET A 184 10.87 13.00 16.89
CA MET A 184 9.79 13.47 16.01
C MET A 184 8.56 12.54 16.02
N LEU A 185 8.76 11.23 16.10
CA LEU A 185 7.67 10.26 16.27
C LEU A 185 6.93 10.51 17.58
N ALA A 186 7.64 10.75 18.69
CA ALA A 186 7.05 11.07 19.98
C ALA A 186 6.23 12.36 19.91
N ASP A 187 6.81 13.43 19.36
CA ASP A 187 6.14 14.70 19.18
C ASP A 187 4.88 14.58 18.31
N ALA A 188 4.93 13.77 17.26
CA ALA A 188 3.77 13.52 16.38
C ALA A 188 2.65 12.78 17.13
N LEU A 189 2.98 11.79 17.98
CA LEU A 189 2.00 11.08 18.79
C LEU A 189 1.33 12.01 19.80
N GLU A 190 2.09 12.87 20.46
CA GLU A 190 1.57 13.85 21.41
C GLU A 190 0.69 14.90 20.73
N GLU A 191 1.10 15.39 19.56
CA GLU A 191 0.33 16.38 18.79
C GLU A 191 -1.03 15.83 18.31
N VAL A 192 -1.11 14.55 17.98
CA VAL A 192 -2.40 13.92 17.63
C VAL A 192 -3.23 13.53 18.84
N GLY A 193 -2.75 13.77 20.06
CA GLY A 193 -3.50 13.62 21.30
C GLY A 193 -3.21 12.32 22.09
N ILE A 194 -2.13 11.61 21.79
CA ILE A 194 -1.67 10.47 22.61
C ILE A 194 -0.67 11.01 23.63
N PRO A 195 -1.03 11.08 24.92
CA PRO A 195 -0.18 11.73 25.92
C PRO A 195 1.08 10.93 26.21
N SER A 196 2.14 11.65 26.63
CA SER A 196 3.38 11.01 27.12
C SER A 196 3.06 10.04 28.24
N GLY A 197 3.60 8.82 28.13
CA GLY A 197 3.34 7.70 29.06
C GLY A 197 2.33 6.67 28.54
N ASP A 198 1.51 7.01 27.54
CA ASP A 198 0.56 6.07 26.92
C ASP A 198 1.16 5.34 25.69
N TYR A 199 2.38 5.66 25.32
CA TYR A 199 3.11 5.01 24.22
C TYR A 199 4.56 4.71 24.59
N MET A 200 5.18 3.84 23.83
CA MET A 200 6.61 3.50 23.96
C MET A 200 7.24 3.41 22.57
N VAL A 201 8.28 4.21 22.34
CA VAL A 201 9.12 4.10 21.13
C VAL A 201 10.15 2.99 21.36
N ARG A 202 10.03 1.89 20.62
CA ARG A 202 10.98 0.77 20.66
C ARG A 202 11.99 0.90 19.54
N ILE A 203 13.28 0.92 19.90
CA ILE A 203 14.39 1.02 18.97
C ILE A 203 15.15 -0.30 18.96
N ASN A 204 15.49 -0.80 17.78
CA ASN A 204 16.32 -1.99 17.62
C ASN A 204 17.45 -1.73 16.61
N ASN A 205 18.56 -2.41 16.80
CA ASN A 205 19.67 -2.40 15.85
C ASN A 205 19.94 -3.83 15.36
N ARG A 206 19.72 -4.08 14.09
CA ARG A 206 19.94 -5.39 13.47
C ARG A 206 21.37 -5.93 13.66
N LYS A 207 22.36 -5.05 13.84
CA LYS A 207 23.75 -5.46 14.14
C LYS A 207 23.86 -6.23 15.47
N ILE A 208 23.01 -5.92 16.45
CA ILE A 208 22.98 -6.65 17.74
C ILE A 208 22.56 -8.10 17.49
N LEU A 209 21.47 -8.31 16.74
CA LEU A 209 21.01 -9.64 16.39
C LEU A 209 22.04 -10.40 15.55
N ASN A 210 22.64 -9.75 14.58
CA ASN A 210 23.72 -10.35 13.79
C ASN A 210 24.90 -10.76 14.67
N GLY A 211 25.32 -9.92 15.63
CA GLY A 211 26.39 -10.23 16.56
C GLY A 211 26.06 -11.44 17.47
N VAL A 212 24.82 -11.56 17.91
CA VAL A 212 24.36 -12.75 18.66
C VAL A 212 24.43 -14.01 17.77
N LEU A 213 24.00 -13.93 16.50
CA LEU A 213 24.07 -15.05 15.58
C LEU A 213 25.53 -15.47 15.27
N GLU A 214 26.45 -14.50 15.20
CA GLU A 214 27.87 -14.78 15.06
C GLU A 214 28.47 -15.46 16.29
N LEU A 215 28.08 -15.04 17.49
CA LEU A 215 28.55 -15.66 18.74
C LEU A 215 28.13 -17.14 18.88
N ILE A 216 26.98 -17.51 18.32
CA ILE A 216 26.53 -18.91 18.32
C ILE A 216 27.06 -19.70 17.12
N GLY A 217 27.95 -19.13 16.28
CA GLY A 217 28.58 -19.79 15.15
C GLY A 217 27.69 -19.91 13.92
N LEU A 218 26.64 -19.10 13.80
CA LEU A 218 25.78 -19.08 12.62
C LEU A 218 26.34 -18.11 11.56
N ASP A 219 27.26 -18.57 10.72
CA ASP A 219 27.94 -17.72 9.72
C ASP A 219 27.22 -17.68 8.35
N ASP A 220 26.38 -18.64 8.05
CA ASP A 220 25.60 -18.70 6.81
C ASP A 220 24.54 -17.57 6.76
N GLN A 221 24.66 -16.70 5.76
CA GLN A 221 23.75 -15.55 5.59
C GLN A 221 22.30 -15.97 5.32
N THR A 222 22.06 -17.06 4.59
CA THR A 222 20.72 -17.57 4.29
C THR A 222 20.05 -18.04 5.57
N LYS A 223 20.75 -18.84 6.37
CA LYS A 223 20.25 -19.31 7.67
C LYS A 223 20.03 -18.15 8.65
N ARG A 224 20.90 -17.13 8.66
CA ARG A 224 20.67 -15.92 9.47
C ARG A 224 19.36 -15.24 9.11
N LEU A 225 19.05 -15.11 7.82
CA LEU A 225 17.79 -14.51 7.37
C LEU A 225 16.58 -15.35 7.78
N GLU A 226 16.69 -16.67 7.73
CA GLU A 226 15.62 -17.59 8.18
C GLU A 226 15.37 -17.44 9.68
N VAL A 227 16.43 -17.47 10.48
CA VAL A 227 16.33 -17.26 11.93
C VAL A 227 15.69 -15.91 12.26
N LEU A 228 16.10 -14.84 11.59
CA LEU A 228 15.52 -13.51 11.80
C LEU A 228 14.03 -13.46 11.45
N ARG A 229 13.61 -14.14 10.35
CA ARG A 229 12.19 -14.26 9.97
C ARG A 229 11.37 -15.04 11.00
N VAL A 230 11.99 -16.00 11.67
CA VAL A 230 11.34 -16.75 12.76
C VAL A 230 11.21 -15.87 13.99
N ILE A 231 12.27 -15.13 14.36
CA ILE A 231 12.25 -14.17 15.48
C ILE A 231 11.18 -13.10 15.29
N ASP A 232 10.96 -12.61 14.10
CA ASP A 232 9.90 -11.64 13.76
C ASP A 232 8.48 -12.15 14.10
N LYS A 233 8.31 -13.46 14.27
CA LYS A 233 7.04 -14.04 14.68
C LYS A 233 6.86 -14.10 16.21
N PHE A 234 7.86 -13.65 16.99
CA PHE A 234 7.86 -13.75 18.45
C PHE A 234 6.60 -13.21 19.11
N ASP A 235 6.14 -12.04 18.72
CA ASP A 235 4.92 -11.42 19.26
C ASP A 235 3.63 -12.23 18.99
N LYS A 236 3.66 -13.12 17.97
CA LYS A 236 2.52 -13.96 17.59
C LYS A 236 2.54 -15.34 18.23
N VAL A 237 3.73 -15.94 18.35
CA VAL A 237 3.88 -17.35 18.74
C VAL A 237 4.59 -17.54 20.09
N GLY A 238 5.16 -16.48 20.68
CA GLY A 238 5.90 -16.53 21.94
C GLY A 238 7.22 -17.27 21.85
N VAL A 239 7.91 -17.39 22.99
CA VAL A 239 9.22 -18.06 23.10
C VAL A 239 9.17 -19.53 22.65
N SER A 240 8.17 -20.27 23.12
CA SER A 240 8.01 -21.71 22.78
C SER A 240 7.77 -21.92 21.29
N GLY A 241 6.94 -21.09 20.65
CA GLY A 241 6.68 -21.18 19.22
C GLY A 241 7.89 -20.81 18.36
N VAL A 242 8.69 -19.82 18.80
CA VAL A 242 9.96 -19.50 18.13
C VAL A 242 10.96 -20.66 18.29
N ALA A 243 11.10 -21.23 19.49
CA ALA A 243 12.00 -22.36 19.70
C ALA A 243 11.61 -23.59 18.86
N GLU A 244 10.31 -23.87 18.75
CA GLU A 244 9.78 -24.94 17.87
C GLU A 244 10.10 -24.70 16.40
N LEU A 245 9.87 -23.46 15.89
CA LEU A 245 10.18 -23.07 14.52
C LEU A 245 11.68 -23.06 14.21
N LEU A 246 12.54 -22.86 15.18
CA LEU A 246 14.00 -22.91 15.02
C LEU A 246 14.58 -24.32 15.17
N SER A 247 13.77 -25.32 15.54
CA SER A 247 14.22 -26.71 15.73
C SER A 247 13.73 -27.60 14.59
N VAL A 248 12.58 -28.23 14.79
CA VAL A 248 12.02 -29.23 13.86
C VAL A 248 10.90 -28.70 12.97
N GLY A 249 10.52 -27.43 13.16
CA GLY A 249 9.33 -26.90 12.50
C GLY A 249 8.03 -27.32 13.17
N ARG A 250 6.90 -26.97 12.57
CA ARG A 250 5.56 -27.31 13.10
C ARG A 250 4.53 -27.48 11.99
N LEU A 251 3.43 -28.12 12.31
CA LEU A 251 2.25 -28.11 11.46
C LEU A 251 1.46 -26.81 11.67
N ASP A 252 0.97 -26.23 10.59
CA ASP A 252 0.01 -25.11 10.65
C ASP A 252 -1.41 -25.61 10.96
N ALA A 253 -2.37 -24.68 11.08
CA ALA A 253 -3.77 -25.01 11.36
C ALA A 253 -4.45 -25.82 10.22
N SER A 254 -3.85 -25.90 9.05
CA SER A 254 -4.32 -26.72 7.92
C SER A 254 -3.70 -28.12 7.88
N GLY A 255 -2.71 -28.39 8.77
CA GLY A 255 -1.95 -29.62 8.79
C GLY A 255 -0.77 -29.64 7.79
N ALA A 256 -0.43 -28.48 7.18
CA ALA A 256 0.74 -28.35 6.35
C ALA A 256 1.99 -28.15 7.23
N TYR A 257 3.08 -28.82 6.84
CA TYR A 257 4.35 -28.74 7.57
C TYR A 257 5.03 -27.39 7.28
N ILE A 258 5.42 -26.70 8.34
CA ILE A 258 6.23 -25.49 8.29
C ILE A 258 7.61 -25.88 8.80
N ASP A 259 8.60 -25.96 7.89
CA ASP A 259 9.99 -26.27 8.22
C ASP A 259 10.56 -25.29 9.26
N GLY A 260 11.40 -25.84 10.13
CA GLY A 260 12.12 -25.09 11.14
C GLY A 260 13.40 -24.46 10.62
#